data_be0d269024214dfe435ac7f2b7174cdb
#
_entry.id   be0d269024214dfe435ac7f2b7174cdb
#
_cell.length_a   1.000
_cell.length_b   1.000
_cell.length_c   1.000
_cell.angle_alpha   90.00
_cell.angle_beta   90.00
_cell.angle_gamma   90.00
#
_symmetry.space_group_name_H-M   'P 1'
#
loop_
_entity.id
_entity.type
_entity.pdbx_description
1 polymer ?
#
loop_
_entity_poly.entity_id
_entity_poly.type
_entity_poly.pdbx_seq_one_letter_code
_entity_poly.pdbx_strand_id
1 'polypeptide(L)'
;MARPSDIRQPSLTIDHQRVERQKQFHRDLWDYRPVDHIPVIFKPSWTFGYTDREATENGDIQLEVNIRTIERSLRIIPDDYIPWARIWCGYMTIATMFGADVHWADDPAQPPGVRAPLIYEIEQIFGLERPGIGAGLMPENLRRLRQHASALPKDVYLAGIDAGGPLNTCKDLVETNLLYTALYDHPQGMHHLLDLVTDVQLDVYRAVEAAAGGVERMTSIDFDTVWAPERYRGFVGDDVCATIGPDLFREFGLPYNSRLFEPWGSGLLHNCGPHPSRNIYLEHEPRLKGLHVAYKYSHKDFPALREIFAGWGVIHIVLDNELTAELMLASFRSSMEMLAPDVIGVPVCIVDDSWSDEDVTALYWEMRKISNEYAANMRWVS
;
A
#
# COMPACT_ATOMS: atom_id res chain seq x y z
N MET A 1 -28.59 0.47 -18.56
CA MET A 1 -27.23 -0.08 -18.67
C MET A 1 -26.62 0.41 -19.97
N ALA A 2 -25.67 1.35 -19.91
CA ALA A 2 -24.94 1.83 -21.08
C ALA A 2 -24.00 0.71 -21.58
N ARG A 3 -23.87 0.59 -22.90
CA ARG A 3 -23.02 -0.45 -23.49
C ARG A 3 -21.54 -0.07 -23.35
N PRO A 4 -20.60 -1.02 -23.21
CA PRO A 4 -19.16 -0.77 -23.05
C PRO A 4 -18.49 0.02 -24.19
N SER A 5 -19.19 0.26 -25.31
CA SER A 5 -18.67 0.94 -26.51
C SER A 5 -18.70 2.48 -26.45
N ASP A 6 -19.21 3.08 -25.39
CA ASP A 6 -19.33 4.54 -25.23
C ASP A 6 -18.32 5.14 -24.24
N ILE A 7 -17.26 4.41 -23.86
CA ILE A 7 -16.18 4.97 -23.05
C ILE A 7 -15.46 6.03 -23.91
N ARG A 8 -15.91 7.28 -23.81
CA ARG A 8 -15.16 8.43 -24.30
C ARG A 8 -13.77 8.32 -23.71
N GLN A 9 -12.72 8.35 -24.56
CA GLN A 9 -11.37 8.57 -24.05
C GLN A 9 -11.42 9.86 -23.22
N PRO A 10 -11.22 9.79 -21.91
CA PRO A 10 -11.33 10.98 -21.08
C PRO A 10 -10.18 11.91 -21.42
N SER A 11 -10.48 13.13 -21.69
CA SER A 11 -9.48 14.19 -21.80
C SER A 11 -9.09 14.64 -20.39
N LEU A 12 -8.43 13.78 -19.61
CA LEU A 12 -7.84 14.18 -18.34
C LEU A 12 -6.84 15.31 -18.62
N THR A 13 -7.18 16.51 -18.17
CA THR A 13 -6.27 17.65 -18.23
C THR A 13 -5.55 17.73 -16.89
N ILE A 14 -4.26 17.41 -16.89
CA ILE A 14 -3.41 17.45 -15.70
C ILE A 14 -2.41 18.58 -15.85
N ASP A 15 -2.31 19.42 -14.84
CA ASP A 15 -1.25 20.44 -14.77
C ASP A 15 0.08 19.77 -14.39
N HIS A 16 0.88 19.49 -15.39
CA HIS A 16 2.22 18.90 -15.24
C HIS A 16 3.09 19.69 -14.25
N GLN A 17 3.04 21.01 -14.26
CA GLN A 17 3.86 21.84 -13.37
C GLN A 17 3.41 21.67 -11.90
N ARG A 18 2.10 21.53 -11.66
CA ARG A 18 1.58 21.22 -10.33
C ARG A 18 2.08 19.85 -9.86
N VAL A 19 2.00 18.82 -10.69
CA VAL A 19 2.48 17.47 -10.35
C VAL A 19 3.98 17.49 -10.02
N GLU A 20 4.81 18.17 -10.83
CA GLU A 20 6.26 18.25 -10.56
C GLU A 20 6.57 19.04 -9.28
N ARG A 21 5.82 20.12 -8.96
CA ARG A 21 5.96 20.82 -7.68
C ARG A 21 5.63 19.89 -6.50
N GLN A 22 4.56 19.10 -6.59
CA GLN A 22 4.18 18.15 -5.55
C GLN A 22 5.23 17.04 -5.38
N LYS A 23 5.77 16.52 -6.47
CA LYS A 23 6.86 15.54 -6.40
C LYS A 23 8.12 16.12 -5.75
N GLN A 24 8.49 17.37 -6.09
CA GLN A 24 9.62 18.03 -5.45
C GLN A 24 9.37 18.23 -3.95
N PHE A 25 8.15 18.62 -3.58
CA PHE A 25 7.73 18.75 -2.20
C PHE A 25 7.87 17.43 -1.43
N HIS A 26 7.44 16.30 -2.02
CA HIS A 26 7.64 14.98 -1.42
C HIS A 26 9.12 14.61 -1.30
N ARG A 27 9.97 14.93 -2.30
CA ARG A 27 11.41 14.70 -2.19
C ARG A 27 12.03 15.47 -1.01
N ASP A 28 11.67 16.74 -0.88
CA ASP A 28 12.17 17.58 0.21
C ASP A 28 11.69 17.05 1.57
N LEU A 29 10.42 16.72 1.69
CA LEU A 29 9.83 16.12 2.89
C LEU A 29 10.57 14.83 3.31
N TRP A 30 10.69 13.87 2.37
CA TRP A 30 11.31 12.58 2.66
C TRP A 30 12.81 12.69 2.95
N ASP A 31 13.47 13.75 2.47
CA ASP A 31 14.85 14.08 2.79
C ASP A 31 15.01 14.91 4.08
N TYR A 32 13.91 15.14 4.81
CA TYR A 32 13.88 15.98 6.02
C TYR A 32 14.34 17.42 5.78
N ARG A 33 14.19 17.94 4.56
CA ARG A 33 14.38 19.36 4.26
C ARG A 33 13.17 20.15 4.73
N PRO A 34 13.36 21.41 5.14
CA PRO A 34 12.24 22.25 5.60
C PRO A 34 11.14 22.36 4.54
N VAL A 35 9.92 22.08 4.96
CA VAL A 35 8.69 22.30 4.17
C VAL A 35 7.71 23.11 5.03
N ASP A 36 6.74 23.74 4.38
CA ASP A 36 5.73 24.58 5.05
C ASP A 36 4.58 23.79 5.69
N HIS A 37 4.42 22.53 5.33
CA HIS A 37 3.40 21.64 5.85
C HIS A 37 3.77 20.16 5.64
N ILE A 38 3.01 19.24 6.24
CA ILE A 38 3.03 17.82 5.94
C ILE A 38 1.91 17.55 4.91
N PRO A 39 2.12 16.79 3.81
CA PRO A 39 1.07 16.58 2.83
C PRO A 39 -0.15 15.88 3.43
N VAL A 40 -1.34 16.38 3.09
CA VAL A 40 -2.62 15.77 3.46
C VAL A 40 -3.10 14.93 2.30
N ILE A 41 -2.97 13.62 2.43
CA ILE A 41 -3.28 12.68 1.35
C ILE A 41 -4.71 12.19 1.49
N PHE A 42 -5.46 12.21 0.39
CA PHE A 42 -6.74 11.54 0.27
C PHE A 42 -6.61 10.28 -0.58
N LYS A 43 -7.16 9.19 -0.08
CA LYS A 43 -7.33 7.91 -0.77
C LYS A 43 -8.82 7.63 -0.95
N PRO A 44 -9.43 8.18 -2.01
CA PRO A 44 -10.86 7.97 -2.25
C PRO A 44 -11.17 6.52 -2.62
N SER A 45 -12.28 6.02 -2.07
CA SER A 45 -12.91 4.74 -2.43
C SER A 45 -14.29 4.95 -3.06
N TRP A 46 -14.40 5.94 -3.96
CA TRP A 46 -15.64 6.21 -4.67
C TRP A 46 -15.96 5.12 -5.68
N THR A 47 -17.21 4.67 -5.68
CA THR A 47 -17.68 3.59 -6.54
C THR A 47 -18.41 4.10 -7.79
N PHE A 48 -18.93 5.33 -7.74
CA PHE A 48 -19.73 5.92 -8.81
C PHE A 48 -20.94 5.09 -9.24
N GLY A 49 -21.49 4.31 -8.28
CA GLY A 49 -22.66 3.46 -8.48
C GLY A 49 -22.36 2.04 -8.94
N TYR A 50 -21.10 1.67 -9.11
CA TYR A 50 -20.67 0.28 -9.24
C TYR A 50 -20.50 -0.36 -7.86
N THR A 51 -20.58 -1.68 -7.79
CA THR A 51 -20.15 -2.43 -6.61
C THR A 51 -18.63 -2.67 -6.66
N ASP A 52 -18.00 -2.88 -5.51
CA ASP A 52 -16.58 -3.25 -5.43
C ASP A 52 -16.30 -4.53 -6.23
N ARG A 53 -17.23 -5.46 -6.21
CA ARG A 53 -17.14 -6.71 -6.98
C ARG A 53 -17.13 -6.44 -8.49
N GLU A 54 -18.04 -5.60 -9.00
CA GLU A 54 -18.06 -5.27 -10.43
C GLU A 54 -16.77 -4.59 -10.88
N ALA A 55 -16.25 -3.64 -10.09
CA ALA A 55 -14.98 -2.97 -10.38
C ALA A 55 -13.78 -3.94 -10.29
N THR A 56 -13.82 -4.90 -9.34
CA THR A 56 -12.75 -5.91 -9.19
C THR A 56 -12.79 -6.96 -10.30
N GLU A 57 -13.98 -7.42 -10.72
CA GLU A 57 -14.11 -8.45 -11.76
C GLU A 57 -13.97 -7.89 -13.18
N ASN A 58 -14.19 -6.57 -13.39
CA ASN A 58 -14.18 -5.96 -14.72
C ASN A 58 -13.14 -4.82 -14.83
N GLY A 59 -12.08 -5.04 -15.61
CA GLY A 59 -11.01 -4.07 -15.81
C GLY A 59 -11.43 -2.77 -16.52
N ASP A 60 -12.48 -2.77 -17.34
CA ASP A 60 -12.97 -1.57 -18.01
C ASP A 60 -13.75 -0.68 -17.02
N ILE A 61 -14.57 -1.29 -16.15
CA ILE A 61 -15.21 -0.58 -15.03
C ILE A 61 -14.14 -0.01 -14.10
N GLN A 62 -13.12 -0.79 -13.77
CA GLN A 62 -12.03 -0.33 -12.90
C GLN A 62 -11.30 0.89 -13.49
N LEU A 63 -11.02 0.87 -14.80
CA LEU A 63 -10.42 2.00 -15.49
C LEU A 63 -11.32 3.23 -15.44
N GLU A 64 -12.63 3.08 -15.70
CA GLU A 64 -13.62 4.16 -15.61
C GLU A 64 -13.66 4.76 -14.20
N VAL A 65 -13.73 3.91 -13.16
CA VAL A 65 -13.72 4.35 -11.76
C VAL A 65 -12.45 5.14 -11.44
N ASN A 66 -11.27 4.64 -11.85
CA ASN A 66 -10.01 5.36 -11.65
C ASN A 66 -10.01 6.73 -12.32
N ILE A 67 -10.48 6.82 -13.57
CA ILE A 67 -10.55 8.09 -14.31
C ILE A 67 -11.45 9.09 -13.60
N ARG A 68 -12.67 8.69 -13.23
CA ARG A 68 -13.63 9.54 -12.51
C ARG A 68 -13.12 9.96 -11.14
N THR A 69 -12.40 9.06 -10.45
CA THR A 69 -11.73 9.38 -9.18
C THR A 69 -10.66 10.45 -9.37
N ILE A 70 -9.83 10.34 -10.39
CA ILE A 70 -8.81 11.35 -10.70
C ILE A 70 -9.47 12.70 -11.04
N GLU A 71 -10.49 12.72 -11.92
CA GLU A 71 -11.21 13.95 -12.29
C GLU A 71 -11.83 14.65 -11.08
N ARG A 72 -12.49 13.87 -10.21
CA ARG A 72 -13.10 14.40 -8.98
C ARG A 72 -12.02 14.93 -8.04
N SER A 73 -10.96 14.17 -7.79
CA SER A 73 -9.85 14.55 -6.90
C SER A 73 -9.15 15.82 -7.37
N LEU A 74 -8.84 15.95 -8.66
CA LEU A 74 -8.21 17.16 -9.23
C LEU A 74 -9.04 18.42 -9.02
N ARG A 75 -10.36 18.29 -8.94
CA ARG A 75 -11.29 19.40 -8.74
C ARG A 75 -11.45 19.81 -7.29
N ILE A 76 -11.49 18.82 -6.36
CA ILE A 76 -11.90 19.06 -4.96
C ILE A 76 -10.74 19.06 -3.95
N ILE A 77 -9.60 18.45 -4.30
CA ILE A 77 -8.40 18.49 -3.45
C ILE A 77 -7.54 19.66 -3.93
N PRO A 78 -7.43 20.74 -3.12
CA PRO A 78 -6.83 22.00 -3.59
C PRO A 78 -5.32 21.87 -3.89
N ASP A 79 -4.61 21.08 -3.11
CA ASP A 79 -3.15 20.86 -3.20
C ASP A 79 -2.82 19.40 -2.81
N ASP A 80 -1.56 19.04 -2.62
CA ASP A 80 -1.10 17.75 -2.12
C ASP A 80 -1.51 16.51 -2.94
N TYR A 81 -2.23 16.68 -4.06
CA TYR A 81 -2.69 15.56 -4.86
C TYR A 81 -1.78 15.30 -6.06
N ILE A 82 -1.09 14.17 -6.04
CA ILE A 82 -0.41 13.58 -7.19
C ILE A 82 -1.37 12.53 -7.76
N PRO A 83 -1.82 12.66 -9.03
CA PRO A 83 -2.80 11.73 -9.61
C PRO A 83 -2.29 10.30 -9.66
N TRP A 84 -3.12 9.36 -9.23
CA TRP A 84 -2.81 7.94 -9.23
C TRP A 84 -4.00 7.10 -9.69
N ALA A 85 -3.70 5.90 -10.20
CA ALA A 85 -4.68 4.86 -10.50
C ALA A 85 -4.21 3.54 -9.89
N ARG A 86 -5.13 2.77 -9.32
CA ARG A 86 -4.84 1.47 -8.72
C ARG A 86 -5.43 0.35 -9.54
N ILE A 87 -4.63 -0.67 -9.78
CA ILE A 87 -5.07 -1.94 -10.34
C ILE A 87 -5.35 -2.91 -9.20
N TRP A 88 -6.55 -3.44 -9.16
CA TRP A 88 -6.99 -4.30 -8.08
C TRP A 88 -7.72 -5.53 -8.61
N CYS A 89 -7.18 -6.73 -8.35
CA CYS A 89 -7.82 -8.02 -8.59
C CYS A 89 -7.96 -8.84 -7.29
N GLY A 90 -7.71 -8.21 -6.13
CA GLY A 90 -7.63 -8.85 -4.82
C GLY A 90 -6.19 -9.05 -4.35
N TYR A 91 -6.01 -9.12 -3.04
CA TYR A 91 -4.70 -9.28 -2.38
C TYR A 91 -4.12 -10.70 -2.45
N MET A 92 -4.92 -11.69 -2.89
CA MET A 92 -4.51 -13.09 -2.99
C MET A 92 -3.84 -13.45 -4.33
N THR A 93 -3.40 -12.46 -5.11
CA THR A 93 -2.85 -12.70 -6.46
C THR A 93 -1.76 -13.76 -6.45
N ILE A 94 -0.79 -13.68 -5.54
CA ILE A 94 0.33 -14.65 -5.49
C ILE A 94 -0.17 -16.03 -5.04
N ALA A 95 -1.05 -16.12 -4.05
CA ALA A 95 -1.63 -17.40 -3.65
C ALA A 95 -2.35 -18.11 -4.80
N THR A 96 -3.06 -17.35 -5.67
CA THR A 96 -3.72 -17.91 -6.86
C THR A 96 -2.72 -18.46 -7.90
N MET A 97 -1.51 -17.92 -7.96
CA MET A 97 -0.46 -18.47 -8.85
C MET A 97 -0.04 -19.87 -8.41
N PHE A 98 -0.08 -20.18 -7.13
CA PHE A 98 0.13 -21.52 -6.59
C PHE A 98 -1.09 -22.43 -6.72
N GLY A 99 -2.21 -21.94 -7.22
CA GLY A 99 -3.44 -22.72 -7.44
C GLY A 99 -4.53 -22.51 -6.39
N ALA A 100 -4.41 -21.52 -5.53
CA ALA A 100 -5.48 -21.19 -4.57
C ALA A 100 -6.71 -20.63 -5.30
N ASP A 101 -7.90 -21.10 -4.91
CA ASP A 101 -9.16 -20.64 -5.47
C ASP A 101 -9.60 -19.30 -4.86
N VAL A 102 -10.13 -18.42 -5.70
CA VAL A 102 -10.75 -17.16 -5.27
C VAL A 102 -12.12 -17.43 -4.67
N HIS A 103 -12.40 -16.80 -3.55
CA HIS A 103 -13.69 -16.78 -2.90
C HIS A 103 -14.21 -15.36 -2.75
N TRP A 104 -15.45 -15.15 -3.16
CA TRP A 104 -16.20 -13.94 -2.86
C TRP A 104 -17.13 -14.23 -1.69
N ALA A 105 -17.10 -13.37 -0.67
CA ALA A 105 -18.09 -13.40 0.40
C ALA A 105 -19.50 -13.05 -0.15
N ASP A 106 -20.56 -13.45 0.57
CA ASP A 106 -21.94 -13.07 0.23
C ASP A 106 -22.15 -11.55 0.43
N ASP A 107 -21.42 -10.94 1.35
CA ASP A 107 -21.41 -9.49 1.56
C ASP A 107 -20.61 -8.81 0.44
N PRO A 108 -21.25 -8.00 -0.42
CA PRO A 108 -20.59 -7.33 -1.54
C PRO A 108 -19.57 -6.26 -1.12
N ALA A 109 -19.59 -5.83 0.14
CA ALA A 109 -18.60 -4.89 0.69
C ALA A 109 -17.29 -5.58 1.12
N GLN A 110 -17.26 -6.91 1.13
CA GLN A 110 -16.04 -7.64 1.47
C GLN A 110 -15.19 -7.93 0.23
N PRO A 111 -13.85 -7.71 0.31
CA PRO A 111 -12.96 -8.05 -0.78
C PRO A 111 -12.90 -9.57 -0.98
N PRO A 112 -12.48 -10.02 -2.20
CA PRO A 112 -12.26 -11.44 -2.44
C PRO A 112 -11.07 -11.95 -1.64
N GLY A 113 -11.13 -13.21 -1.23
CA GLY A 113 -10.08 -13.90 -0.48
C GLY A 113 -9.77 -15.28 -1.05
N VAL A 114 -8.88 -16.00 -0.39
CA VAL A 114 -8.61 -17.42 -0.67
C VAL A 114 -9.73 -18.27 -0.07
N ARG A 115 -10.25 -19.22 -0.86
CA ARG A 115 -11.36 -20.12 -0.41
C ARG A 115 -10.91 -21.04 0.71
N ALA A 116 -9.72 -21.65 0.56
CA ALA A 116 -9.12 -22.55 1.52
C ALA A 116 -7.60 -22.61 1.30
N PRO A 117 -6.82 -22.87 2.34
CA PRO A 117 -5.39 -23.13 2.20
C PRO A 117 -5.12 -24.35 1.30
N LEU A 118 -3.93 -24.42 0.74
CA LEU A 118 -3.46 -25.54 -0.07
C LEU A 118 -2.67 -26.56 0.77
N ILE A 119 -2.10 -26.13 1.89
CA ILE A 119 -1.14 -26.86 2.69
C ILE A 119 -1.75 -27.13 4.06
N TYR A 120 -1.96 -28.41 4.37
CA TYR A 120 -2.48 -28.90 5.65
C TYR A 120 -1.47 -29.77 6.39
N GLU A 121 -0.39 -30.18 5.71
CA GLU A 121 0.71 -30.99 6.26
C GLU A 121 2.03 -30.44 5.74
N ILE A 122 3.06 -30.43 6.59
CA ILE A 122 4.34 -29.76 6.29
C ILE A 122 5.05 -30.36 5.06
N GLU A 123 4.87 -31.64 4.81
CA GLU A 123 5.47 -32.35 3.68
C GLU A 123 4.97 -31.84 2.32
N GLN A 124 3.75 -31.28 2.28
CA GLN A 124 3.16 -30.71 1.08
C GLN A 124 3.95 -29.50 0.56
N ILE A 125 4.65 -28.79 1.43
CA ILE A 125 5.50 -27.63 1.06
C ILE A 125 6.56 -28.05 0.03
N PHE A 126 7.19 -29.19 0.22
CA PHE A 126 8.27 -29.67 -0.65
C PHE A 126 7.79 -30.16 -2.02
N GLY A 127 6.48 -30.32 -2.19
CA GLY A 127 5.85 -30.67 -3.47
C GLY A 127 5.38 -29.46 -4.28
N LEU A 128 5.49 -28.23 -3.73
CA LEU A 128 5.09 -27.03 -4.47
C LEU A 128 6.11 -26.72 -5.56
N GLU A 129 5.59 -26.50 -6.76
CA GLU A 129 6.39 -26.01 -7.88
C GLU A 129 6.33 -24.48 -7.95
N ARG A 130 7.43 -23.84 -8.37
CA ARG A 130 7.47 -22.40 -8.61
C ARG A 130 6.58 -22.03 -9.79
N PRO A 131 5.48 -21.26 -9.59
CA PRO A 131 4.61 -20.85 -10.67
C PRO A 131 5.28 -19.79 -11.56
N GLY A 132 4.94 -19.79 -12.84
CA GLY A 132 5.32 -18.73 -13.76
C GLY A 132 4.32 -17.56 -13.76
N ILE A 133 4.72 -16.43 -14.35
CA ILE A 133 3.90 -15.19 -14.44
C ILE A 133 2.58 -15.38 -15.21
N GLY A 134 2.44 -16.47 -15.97
CA GLY A 134 1.18 -16.83 -16.63
C GLY A 134 0.15 -17.52 -15.74
N ALA A 135 0.42 -17.72 -14.43
CA ALA A 135 -0.46 -18.45 -13.52
C ALA A 135 -1.43 -17.52 -12.75
N GLY A 136 -2.54 -18.10 -12.28
CA GLY A 136 -3.51 -17.46 -11.42
C GLY A 136 -4.09 -16.17 -11.99
N LEU A 137 -4.26 -15.17 -11.13
CA LEU A 137 -4.77 -13.84 -11.53
C LEU A 137 -3.70 -12.94 -12.17
N MET A 138 -2.44 -13.35 -12.22
CA MET A 138 -1.35 -12.51 -12.69
C MET A 138 -1.50 -12.03 -14.14
N PRO A 139 -1.93 -12.86 -15.12
CA PRO A 139 -2.19 -12.40 -16.49
C PRO A 139 -3.20 -11.25 -16.57
N GLU A 140 -4.28 -11.32 -15.78
CA GLU A 140 -5.31 -10.28 -15.76
C GLU A 140 -4.79 -8.99 -15.10
N ASN A 141 -4.06 -9.09 -14.01
CA ASN A 141 -3.39 -7.93 -13.40
C ASN A 141 -2.47 -7.23 -14.39
N LEU A 142 -1.63 -7.95 -15.11
CA LEU A 142 -0.72 -7.39 -16.12
C LEU A 142 -1.46 -6.79 -17.32
N ARG A 143 -2.56 -7.42 -17.75
CA ARG A 143 -3.42 -6.89 -18.82
C ARG A 143 -4.00 -5.55 -18.43
N ARG A 144 -4.59 -5.46 -17.24
CA ARG A 144 -5.18 -4.21 -16.71
C ARG A 144 -4.13 -3.13 -16.52
N LEU A 145 -2.96 -3.49 -15.98
CA LEU A 145 -1.88 -2.52 -15.76
C LEU A 145 -1.42 -1.91 -17.08
N ARG A 146 -1.22 -2.71 -18.15
CA ARG A 146 -0.91 -2.22 -19.49
C ARG A 146 -2.02 -1.35 -20.06
N GLN A 147 -3.28 -1.73 -19.84
CA GLN A 147 -4.44 -0.96 -20.27
C GLN A 147 -4.42 0.44 -19.60
N HIS A 148 -4.24 0.52 -18.29
CA HIS A 148 -4.15 1.78 -17.55
C HIS A 148 -2.93 2.61 -17.99
N ALA A 149 -1.77 1.98 -18.12
CA ALA A 149 -0.53 2.65 -18.57
C ALA A 149 -0.69 3.29 -19.97
N SER A 150 -1.46 2.63 -20.86
CA SER A 150 -1.75 3.11 -22.21
C SER A 150 -2.86 4.19 -22.27
N ALA A 151 -3.88 4.07 -21.41
CA ALA A 151 -5.04 4.93 -21.43
C ALA A 151 -4.84 6.25 -20.66
N LEU A 152 -3.99 6.24 -19.63
CA LEU A 152 -3.82 7.38 -18.72
C LEU A 152 -2.61 8.24 -19.09
N PRO A 153 -2.70 9.59 -18.93
CA PRO A 153 -1.57 10.49 -19.10
C PRO A 153 -0.34 10.08 -18.27
N LYS A 154 0.85 10.49 -18.69
CA LYS A 154 2.11 10.17 -17.99
C LYS A 154 2.21 10.77 -16.58
N ASP A 155 1.46 11.81 -16.30
CA ASP A 155 1.38 12.44 -14.98
C ASP A 155 0.39 11.75 -14.03
N VAL A 156 -0.22 10.63 -14.45
CA VAL A 156 -0.96 9.71 -13.58
C VAL A 156 -0.05 8.54 -13.23
N TYR A 157 0.23 8.36 -11.95
CA TYR A 157 1.09 7.29 -11.45
C TYR A 157 0.26 6.03 -11.18
N LEU A 158 0.86 4.87 -11.40
CA LEU A 158 0.18 3.58 -11.20
C LEU A 158 0.59 3.02 -9.84
N ALA A 159 -0.36 2.74 -8.97
CA ALA A 159 -0.09 1.92 -7.80
C ALA A 159 0.09 0.47 -8.25
N GLY A 160 1.06 -0.22 -7.66
CA GLY A 160 1.27 -1.64 -7.90
C GLY A 160 0.07 -2.49 -7.47
N ILE A 161 0.14 -3.76 -7.80
CA ILE A 161 -0.83 -4.73 -7.29
C ILE A 161 -0.56 -4.97 -5.80
N ASP A 162 -1.60 -5.29 -5.05
CA ASP A 162 -1.45 -5.69 -3.65
C ASP A 162 -0.95 -7.14 -3.61
N ALA A 163 0.36 -7.29 -3.49
CA ALA A 163 1.00 -8.60 -3.48
C ALA A 163 1.21 -9.14 -2.04
N GLY A 164 1.01 -8.28 -1.04
CA GLY A 164 1.36 -8.60 0.34
C GLY A 164 2.87 -8.82 0.53
N GLY A 165 3.25 -9.48 1.61
CA GLY A 165 4.62 -9.95 1.84
C GLY A 165 4.70 -11.47 1.83
N PRO A 166 5.90 -12.03 1.90
CA PRO A 166 6.09 -13.48 1.87
C PRO A 166 5.34 -14.21 3.00
N LEU A 167 5.34 -13.70 4.22
CA LEU A 167 4.57 -14.28 5.33
C LEU A 167 3.06 -14.17 5.12
N ASN A 168 2.56 -13.05 4.56
CA ASN A 168 1.15 -12.90 4.22
C ASN A 168 0.72 -13.93 3.17
N THR A 169 1.55 -14.16 2.15
CA THR A 169 1.28 -15.22 1.15
C THR A 169 1.32 -16.61 1.79
N CYS A 170 2.29 -16.89 2.66
CA CYS A 170 2.32 -18.16 3.40
C CYS A 170 1.04 -18.36 4.23
N LYS A 171 0.51 -17.31 4.86
CA LYS A 171 -0.76 -17.36 5.60
C LYS A 171 -1.94 -17.74 4.70
N ASP A 172 -1.92 -17.32 3.44
CA ASP A 172 -2.98 -17.67 2.49
C ASP A 172 -2.83 -19.10 1.93
N LEU A 173 -1.61 -19.65 1.91
CA LEU A 173 -1.31 -20.99 1.39
C LEU A 173 -1.40 -22.08 2.44
N VAL A 174 -1.05 -21.80 3.70
CA VAL A 174 -0.91 -22.77 4.78
C VAL A 174 -2.08 -22.67 5.75
N GLU A 175 -2.58 -23.83 6.23
CA GLU A 175 -3.58 -23.85 7.31
C GLU A 175 -3.07 -23.08 8.52
N THR A 176 -3.93 -22.28 9.14
CA THR A 176 -3.54 -21.28 10.14
C THR A 176 -2.76 -21.87 11.34
N ASN A 177 -3.23 -22.97 11.92
CA ASN A 177 -2.53 -23.57 13.07
C ASN A 177 -1.20 -24.18 12.63
N LEU A 178 -1.18 -24.82 11.45
CA LEU A 178 0.06 -25.36 10.89
C LEU A 178 1.08 -24.24 10.64
N LEU A 179 0.67 -23.11 10.07
CA LEU A 179 1.58 -21.97 9.84
C LEU A 179 2.31 -21.58 11.13
N TYR A 180 1.55 -21.27 12.20
CA TYR A 180 2.16 -20.76 13.43
C TYR A 180 2.95 -21.83 14.19
N THR A 181 2.54 -23.11 14.16
CA THR A 181 3.31 -24.18 14.81
C THR A 181 4.55 -24.55 14.01
N ALA A 182 4.48 -24.52 12.67
CA ALA A 182 5.62 -24.85 11.81
C ALA A 182 6.78 -23.84 11.92
N LEU A 183 6.53 -22.58 12.30
CA LEU A 183 7.61 -21.63 12.60
C LEU A 183 8.53 -22.13 13.74
N TYR A 184 8.00 -22.95 14.66
CA TYR A 184 8.79 -23.55 15.77
C TYR A 184 9.23 -24.97 15.46
N ASP A 185 8.32 -25.81 14.96
CA ASP A 185 8.53 -27.25 14.86
C ASP A 185 9.19 -27.67 13.53
N HIS A 186 9.02 -26.86 12.48
CA HIS A 186 9.46 -27.15 11.11
C HIS A 186 10.12 -25.95 10.41
N PRO A 187 11.11 -25.28 11.04
CA PRO A 187 11.70 -24.04 10.49
C PRO A 187 12.28 -24.22 9.09
N GLN A 188 12.86 -25.37 8.76
CA GLN A 188 13.42 -25.65 7.44
C GLN A 188 12.34 -25.68 6.35
N GLY A 189 11.15 -26.25 6.65
CA GLY A 189 10.02 -26.24 5.73
C GLY A 189 9.50 -24.81 5.49
N MET A 190 9.41 -24.02 6.56
CA MET A 190 8.99 -22.62 6.46
C MET A 190 9.98 -21.76 5.67
N HIS A 191 11.30 -21.93 5.90
CA HIS A 191 12.32 -21.27 5.09
C HIS A 191 12.22 -21.63 3.61
N HIS A 192 12.00 -22.93 3.30
CA HIS A 192 11.82 -23.37 1.90
C HIS A 192 10.61 -22.71 1.25
N LEU A 193 9.46 -22.65 1.94
CA LEU A 193 8.26 -21.99 1.43
C LEU A 193 8.47 -20.49 1.23
N LEU A 194 9.08 -19.82 2.22
CA LEU A 194 9.35 -18.38 2.18
C LEU A 194 10.32 -18.01 1.06
N ASP A 195 11.35 -18.83 0.81
CA ASP A 195 12.26 -18.67 -0.32
C ASP A 195 11.51 -18.75 -1.65
N LEU A 196 10.69 -19.79 -1.80
CA LEU A 196 9.89 -20.00 -3.01
C LEU A 196 8.91 -18.85 -3.28
N VAL A 197 8.17 -18.43 -2.25
CA VAL A 197 7.21 -17.32 -2.33
C VAL A 197 7.91 -16.00 -2.66
N THR A 198 9.04 -15.72 -2.00
CA THR A 198 9.81 -14.48 -2.22
C THR A 198 10.34 -14.40 -3.65
N ASP A 199 10.82 -15.52 -4.20
CA ASP A 199 11.28 -15.58 -5.59
C ASP A 199 10.15 -15.30 -6.58
N VAL A 200 8.97 -15.88 -6.34
CA VAL A 200 7.77 -15.61 -7.15
C VAL A 200 7.37 -14.14 -7.06
N GLN A 201 7.39 -13.56 -5.85
CA GLN A 201 7.03 -12.17 -5.64
C GLN A 201 8.01 -11.20 -6.32
N LEU A 202 9.30 -11.50 -6.35
CA LEU A 202 10.29 -10.75 -7.12
C LEU A 202 9.99 -10.79 -8.62
N ASP A 203 9.61 -11.95 -9.16
CA ASP A 203 9.21 -12.07 -10.56
C ASP A 203 7.93 -11.28 -10.86
N VAL A 204 6.96 -11.30 -9.93
CA VAL A 204 5.72 -10.51 -10.00
C VAL A 204 6.05 -9.01 -10.02
N TYR A 205 6.85 -8.51 -9.12
CA TYR A 205 7.21 -7.09 -9.07
C TYR A 205 7.93 -6.63 -10.35
N ARG A 206 8.87 -7.43 -10.88
CA ARG A 206 9.52 -7.12 -12.17
C ARG A 206 8.53 -7.08 -13.33
N ALA A 207 7.56 -8.00 -13.36
CA ALA A 207 6.53 -8.03 -14.39
C ALA A 207 5.55 -6.85 -14.27
N VAL A 208 5.22 -6.45 -13.05
CA VAL A 208 4.38 -5.27 -12.74
C VAL A 208 5.10 -4.00 -13.19
N GLU A 209 6.37 -3.81 -12.82
CA GLU A 209 7.18 -2.68 -13.26
C GLU A 209 7.25 -2.59 -14.79
N ALA A 210 7.56 -3.68 -15.46
CA ALA A 210 7.61 -3.73 -16.93
C ALA A 210 6.25 -3.41 -17.57
N ALA A 211 5.14 -3.88 -17.00
CA ALA A 211 3.79 -3.62 -17.50
C ALA A 211 3.34 -2.18 -17.26
N ALA A 212 3.81 -1.54 -16.19
CA ALA A 212 3.58 -0.13 -15.91
C ALA A 212 4.36 0.81 -16.86
N GLY A 213 5.43 0.33 -17.46
CA GLY A 213 6.36 1.10 -18.30
C GLY A 213 7.55 1.67 -17.54
N GLY A 214 7.92 1.06 -16.39
CA GLY A 214 9.02 1.42 -15.52
C GLY A 214 8.56 1.91 -14.15
N VAL A 215 9.43 1.76 -13.14
CA VAL A 215 9.12 2.16 -11.76
C VAL A 215 8.85 3.67 -11.60
N GLU A 216 9.38 4.49 -12.51
CA GLU A 216 9.13 5.93 -12.56
C GLU A 216 7.67 6.30 -12.87
N ARG A 217 6.91 5.35 -13.44
CA ARG A 217 5.47 5.46 -13.71
C ARG A 217 4.62 5.03 -12.52
N MET A 218 5.23 4.57 -11.44
CA MET A 218 4.54 3.98 -10.30
C MET A 218 4.59 4.91 -9.08
N THR A 219 3.65 4.76 -8.17
CA THR A 219 3.67 5.40 -6.84
C THR A 219 4.69 4.73 -5.92
N SER A 220 4.68 3.40 -5.90
CA SER A 220 5.63 2.49 -5.27
C SER A 220 5.60 1.16 -6.04
N ILE A 221 6.40 0.17 -5.67
CA ILE A 221 6.40 -1.14 -6.36
C ILE A 221 5.17 -1.99 -6.02
N ASP A 222 4.53 -1.74 -4.89
CA ASP A 222 3.32 -2.42 -4.43
C ASP A 222 2.15 -1.44 -4.31
N PHE A 223 1.13 -1.75 -3.53
CA PHE A 223 -0.21 -1.14 -3.53
C PHE A 223 -0.32 0.29 -2.98
N ASP A 224 0.72 0.87 -2.39
CA ASP A 224 0.62 2.22 -1.82
C ASP A 224 0.32 3.26 -2.91
N THR A 225 -0.73 4.04 -2.68
CA THR A 225 -1.17 5.09 -3.62
C THR A 225 -0.46 6.42 -3.41
N VAL A 226 0.29 6.56 -2.32
CA VAL A 226 1.10 7.75 -2.05
C VAL A 226 2.39 7.69 -2.87
N TRP A 227 2.63 8.72 -3.66
CA TRP A 227 3.84 8.77 -4.48
C TRP A 227 5.09 8.86 -3.60
N ALA A 228 5.96 7.86 -3.71
CA ALA A 228 7.25 7.83 -3.04
C ALA A 228 8.36 8.41 -3.95
N PRO A 229 9.37 9.13 -3.41
CA PRO A 229 10.55 9.55 -4.17
C PRO A 229 11.32 8.35 -4.75
N GLU A 230 12.07 8.60 -5.82
CA GLU A 230 12.68 7.57 -6.69
C GLU A 230 13.50 6.52 -5.95
N ARG A 231 14.24 6.91 -4.91
CA ARG A 231 15.08 6.00 -4.10
C ARG A 231 14.35 5.24 -3.00
N TYR A 232 13.04 5.48 -2.87
CA TYR A 232 12.19 4.91 -1.82
C TYR A 232 10.98 4.16 -2.38
N ARG A 233 11.16 3.53 -3.55
CA ARG A 233 10.08 2.81 -4.27
C ARG A 233 9.74 1.45 -3.69
N GLY A 234 10.59 0.92 -2.80
CA GLY A 234 10.32 -0.33 -2.10
C GLY A 234 9.06 -0.22 -1.24
N PHE A 235 8.27 -1.27 -1.28
CA PHE A 235 7.08 -1.40 -0.42
C PHE A 235 6.78 -2.88 -0.22
N VAL A 236 6.51 -3.29 1.01
CA VAL A 236 6.16 -4.67 1.38
C VAL A 236 5.05 -4.65 2.41
N GLY A 237 3.99 -5.42 2.20
CA GLY A 237 2.92 -5.63 3.18
C GLY A 237 3.18 -6.87 4.03
N ASP A 238 3.31 -6.75 5.35
CA ASP A 238 3.55 -7.87 6.25
C ASP A 238 2.71 -7.74 7.54
N ASP A 239 1.42 -8.08 7.44
CA ASP A 239 0.52 -8.05 8.60
C ASP A 239 0.76 -9.22 9.57
N VAL A 240 1.37 -10.32 9.10
CA VAL A 240 1.70 -11.46 9.97
C VAL A 240 2.71 -11.03 11.03
N CYS A 241 3.58 -10.05 10.77
CA CYS A 241 4.52 -9.53 11.75
C CYS A 241 3.85 -8.93 12.99
N ALA A 242 2.55 -8.56 12.92
CA ALA A 242 1.77 -8.13 14.08
C ALA A 242 1.38 -9.27 15.03
N THR A 243 1.45 -10.52 14.57
CA THR A 243 0.95 -11.72 15.27
C THR A 243 2.05 -12.64 15.74
N ILE A 244 3.30 -12.37 15.38
CA ILE A 244 4.49 -13.13 15.79
C ILE A 244 5.44 -12.27 16.63
N GLY A 245 6.23 -12.93 17.48
CA GLY A 245 7.21 -12.23 18.32
C GLY A 245 8.45 -11.78 17.53
N PRO A 246 9.28 -10.89 18.14
CA PRO A 246 10.46 -10.33 17.48
C PRO A 246 11.45 -11.37 16.94
N ASP A 247 11.67 -12.47 17.66
CA ASP A 247 12.63 -13.50 17.25
C ASP A 247 12.13 -14.23 16.00
N LEU A 248 10.84 -14.59 15.93
CA LEU A 248 10.23 -15.19 14.75
C LEU A 248 10.22 -14.21 13.56
N PHE A 249 9.96 -12.93 13.81
CA PHE A 249 10.02 -11.95 12.73
C PHE A 249 11.46 -11.78 12.21
N ARG A 250 12.45 -11.77 13.10
CA ARG A 250 13.87 -11.70 12.70
C ARG A 250 14.28 -12.90 11.84
N GLU A 251 13.75 -14.08 12.13
CA GLU A 251 14.07 -15.32 11.40
C GLU A 251 13.26 -15.46 10.11
N PHE A 252 11.95 -15.25 10.16
CA PHE A 252 11.03 -15.60 9.06
C PHE A 252 10.43 -14.42 8.31
N GLY A 253 10.51 -13.19 8.81
CA GLY A 253 10.00 -12.00 8.12
C GLY A 253 11.12 -11.15 7.52
N LEU A 254 12.03 -10.70 8.38
CA LEU A 254 13.09 -9.74 8.04
C LEU A 254 13.93 -10.11 6.81
N PRO A 255 14.48 -11.35 6.67
CA PRO A 255 15.35 -11.69 5.55
C PRO A 255 14.60 -11.64 4.21
N TYR A 256 13.36 -12.09 4.20
CA TYR A 256 12.53 -12.20 3.01
C TYR A 256 11.99 -10.83 2.58
N ASN A 257 11.54 -10.01 3.53
CA ASN A 257 11.15 -8.63 3.28
C ASN A 257 12.34 -7.81 2.74
N SER A 258 13.54 -7.97 3.31
CA SER A 258 14.76 -7.29 2.85
C SER A 258 15.08 -7.61 1.39
N ARG A 259 14.93 -8.86 0.96
CA ARG A 259 15.11 -9.26 -0.45
C ARG A 259 14.14 -8.54 -1.39
N LEU A 260 12.92 -8.25 -0.94
CA LEU A 260 11.93 -7.53 -1.75
C LEU A 260 12.23 -6.03 -1.85
N PHE A 261 12.92 -5.44 -0.88
CA PHE A 261 13.37 -4.05 -0.95
C PHE A 261 14.58 -3.85 -1.85
N GLU A 262 15.49 -4.83 -1.92
CA GLU A 262 16.79 -4.71 -2.58
C GLU A 262 16.72 -4.12 -4.02
N PRO A 263 15.85 -4.60 -4.94
CA PRO A 263 15.83 -4.10 -6.31
C PRO A 263 15.28 -2.67 -6.46
N TRP A 264 14.41 -2.22 -5.55
CA TRP A 264 13.71 -0.93 -5.66
C TRP A 264 14.12 0.07 -4.57
N GLY A 265 15.15 -0.27 -3.82
CA GLY A 265 15.70 0.55 -2.75
C GLY A 265 14.86 0.52 -1.48
N SER A 266 15.21 1.38 -0.53
CA SER A 266 14.44 1.59 0.69
C SER A 266 12.99 2.01 0.40
N GLY A 267 12.13 1.87 1.40
CA GLY A 267 10.73 2.26 1.28
C GLY A 267 9.96 2.03 2.57
N LEU A 268 8.69 1.72 2.47
CA LEU A 268 7.81 1.54 3.61
C LEU A 268 7.43 0.06 3.79
N LEU A 269 7.48 -0.40 5.04
CA LEU A 269 6.86 -1.65 5.44
C LEU A 269 5.43 -1.37 5.87
N HIS A 270 4.46 -2.03 5.25
CA HIS A 270 3.08 -2.01 5.73
C HIS A 270 2.87 -3.08 6.80
N ASN A 271 2.26 -2.63 7.89
CA ASN A 271 1.65 -3.47 8.91
C ASN A 271 0.52 -2.64 9.53
N CYS A 272 -0.70 -3.14 9.46
CA CYS A 272 -1.84 -2.47 10.09
C CYS A 272 -1.63 -2.15 11.57
N GLY A 273 -0.80 -2.93 12.27
CA GLY A 273 -0.52 -2.85 13.70
C GLY A 273 -1.20 -3.99 14.49
N PRO A 274 -0.84 -4.23 15.74
CA PRO A 274 0.23 -3.57 16.50
C PRO A 274 1.65 -3.90 16.01
N HIS A 275 2.67 -3.29 16.63
CA HIS A 275 4.07 -3.44 16.23
C HIS A 275 4.95 -4.15 17.30
N PRO A 276 4.73 -5.44 17.58
CA PRO A 276 5.51 -6.16 18.59
C PRO A 276 7.00 -6.28 18.22
N SER A 277 7.28 -6.33 16.92
CA SER A 277 8.64 -6.50 16.37
C SER A 277 9.30 -5.19 15.95
N ARG A 278 8.81 -4.02 16.42
CA ARG A 278 9.29 -2.70 16.00
C ARG A 278 10.80 -2.48 16.11
N ASN A 279 11.45 -3.07 17.10
CA ASN A 279 12.90 -2.94 17.29
C ASN A 279 13.70 -3.64 16.17
N ILE A 280 13.11 -4.64 15.50
CA ILE A 280 13.71 -5.37 14.40
C ILE A 280 13.66 -4.59 13.10
N TYR A 281 12.75 -3.60 12.98
CA TYR A 281 12.62 -2.81 11.76
C TYR A 281 13.91 -2.10 11.33
N LEU A 282 14.80 -1.80 12.30
CA LEU A 282 16.11 -1.20 12.01
C LEU A 282 17.11 -2.17 11.38
N GLU A 283 16.85 -3.46 11.45
CA GLU A 283 17.74 -4.52 10.94
C GLU A 283 17.51 -4.81 9.45
N HIS A 284 16.50 -4.17 8.80
CA HIS A 284 16.28 -4.34 7.36
C HIS A 284 17.44 -3.78 6.52
N GLU A 285 17.78 -4.52 5.47
CA GLU A 285 18.75 -4.10 4.44
C GLU A 285 18.12 -4.20 3.03
N PRO A 286 17.93 -3.10 2.30
CA PRO A 286 18.26 -1.72 2.71
C PRO A 286 17.39 -1.23 3.89
N ARG A 287 17.91 -0.30 4.67
CA ARG A 287 17.21 0.27 5.83
C ARG A 287 15.86 0.84 5.42
N LEU A 288 14.79 0.49 6.15
CA LEU A 288 13.46 1.03 5.91
C LEU A 288 13.45 2.55 6.01
N LYS A 289 12.74 3.21 5.11
CA LYS A 289 12.45 4.64 5.24
C LYS A 289 11.36 4.92 6.27
N GLY A 290 10.48 3.97 6.52
CA GLY A 290 9.41 4.11 7.50
C GLY A 290 8.35 3.02 7.38
N LEU A 291 7.14 3.39 7.78
CA LEU A 291 6.00 2.47 7.85
C LEU A 291 4.76 3.05 7.15
N HIS A 292 3.90 2.16 6.71
CA HIS A 292 2.51 2.45 6.35
C HIS A 292 1.61 1.70 7.35
N VAL A 293 0.80 2.42 8.13
CA VAL A 293 0.10 1.86 9.30
C VAL A 293 -1.37 2.30 9.35
N ALA A 294 -2.23 1.48 9.96
CA ALA A 294 -3.59 1.90 10.32
C ALA A 294 -3.58 2.57 11.70
N TYR A 295 -4.04 3.82 11.79
CA TYR A 295 -4.12 4.56 13.06
C TYR A 295 -4.80 3.76 14.17
N LYS A 296 -5.93 3.13 13.83
CA LYS A 296 -6.77 2.35 14.74
C LYS A 296 -5.99 1.32 15.56
N TYR A 297 -5.00 0.67 14.96
CA TYR A 297 -4.24 -0.42 15.59
C TYR A 297 -2.84 0.01 16.03
N SER A 298 -2.29 1.09 15.47
CA SER A 298 -0.87 1.47 15.63
C SER A 298 -0.64 2.65 16.55
N HIS A 299 -1.64 3.50 16.84
CA HIS A 299 -1.44 4.77 17.55
C HIS A 299 -0.78 4.60 18.94
N LYS A 300 -1.02 3.48 19.62
CA LYS A 300 -0.41 3.19 20.93
C LYS A 300 1.11 2.95 20.85
N ASP A 301 1.59 2.54 19.69
CA ASP A 301 3.01 2.28 19.44
C ASP A 301 3.77 3.53 18.94
N PHE A 302 3.08 4.63 18.59
CA PHE A 302 3.71 5.85 18.04
C PHE A 302 4.83 6.41 18.90
N PRO A 303 4.74 6.49 20.25
CA PRO A 303 5.87 6.93 21.06
C PRO A 303 7.14 6.10 20.87
N ALA A 304 6.99 4.76 20.79
CA ALA A 304 8.11 3.86 20.56
C ALA A 304 8.61 3.90 19.11
N LEU A 305 7.71 4.02 18.12
CA LEU A 305 8.07 4.21 16.72
C LEU A 305 8.80 5.53 16.49
N ARG A 306 8.44 6.60 17.25
CA ARG A 306 9.18 7.86 17.23
C ARG A 306 10.64 7.67 17.62
N GLU A 307 10.94 6.90 18.68
CA GLU A 307 12.32 6.62 19.10
C GLU A 307 13.10 5.88 18.00
N ILE A 308 12.45 4.92 17.33
CA ILE A 308 13.08 4.09 16.30
C ILE A 308 13.37 4.88 15.02
N PHE A 309 12.44 5.73 14.58
CA PHE A 309 12.51 6.42 13.30
C PHE A 309 12.95 7.88 13.42
N ALA A 310 13.45 8.31 14.59
CA ALA A 310 13.80 9.70 14.88
C ALA A 310 14.81 10.30 13.89
N GLY A 311 14.48 11.43 13.31
CA GLY A 311 15.33 12.23 12.42
C GLY A 311 15.45 11.73 10.98
N TRP A 312 14.71 10.65 10.60
CA TRP A 312 14.80 10.12 9.24
C TRP A 312 13.54 9.40 8.75
N GLY A 313 12.65 8.99 9.64
CA GLY A 313 11.52 8.12 9.31
C GLY A 313 10.29 8.87 8.81
N VAL A 314 9.54 8.24 7.89
CA VAL A 314 8.23 8.68 7.39
C VAL A 314 7.20 7.61 7.71
N ILE A 315 6.09 8.00 8.35
CA ILE A 315 4.99 7.10 8.66
C ILE A 315 3.74 7.57 7.93
N HIS A 316 3.24 6.76 6.99
CA HIS A 316 1.92 6.95 6.40
C HIS A 316 0.87 6.42 7.37
N ILE A 317 -0.02 7.29 7.84
CA ILE A 317 -1.02 7.00 8.86
C ILE A 317 -2.39 6.95 8.20
N VAL A 318 -2.90 5.75 7.96
CA VAL A 318 -4.22 5.56 7.37
C VAL A 318 -5.29 5.90 8.41
N LEU A 319 -6.16 6.84 8.03
CA LEU A 319 -7.36 7.25 8.73
C LEU A 319 -8.55 6.69 7.94
N ASP A 320 -9.19 5.67 8.50
CA ASP A 320 -10.23 4.89 7.81
C ASP A 320 -11.52 5.70 7.62
N ASN A 321 -12.32 5.34 6.60
CA ASN A 321 -13.60 5.93 6.27
C ASN A 321 -14.70 5.71 7.33
N GLU A 322 -14.49 4.81 8.30
CA GLU A 322 -15.36 4.67 9.48
C GLU A 322 -15.28 5.89 10.42
N LEU A 323 -14.27 6.76 10.25
CA LEU A 323 -14.06 7.94 11.06
C LEU A 323 -14.87 9.14 10.53
N THR A 324 -15.46 9.92 11.43
CA THR A 324 -15.98 11.24 11.08
C THR A 324 -14.83 12.24 10.86
N ALA A 325 -15.13 13.39 10.24
CA ALA A 325 -14.15 14.48 10.07
C ALA A 325 -13.48 14.87 11.40
N GLU A 326 -14.26 15.02 12.48
CA GLU A 326 -13.75 15.38 13.79
C GLU A 326 -12.79 14.31 14.33
N LEU A 327 -13.11 13.03 14.14
CA LEU A 327 -12.24 11.93 14.59
C LEU A 327 -10.97 11.85 13.76
N MET A 328 -11.02 12.07 12.45
CA MET A 328 -9.83 12.13 11.59
C MET A 328 -8.91 13.28 12.03
N LEU A 329 -9.48 14.47 12.28
CA LEU A 329 -8.73 15.65 12.77
C LEU A 329 -8.09 15.38 14.14
N ALA A 330 -8.85 14.81 15.08
CA ALA A 330 -8.34 14.46 16.41
C ALA A 330 -7.24 13.41 16.34
N SER A 331 -7.40 12.39 15.49
CA SER A 331 -6.41 11.32 15.28
C SER A 331 -5.12 11.86 14.68
N PHE A 332 -5.20 12.76 13.71
CA PHE A 332 -4.01 13.39 13.13
C PHE A 332 -3.31 14.31 14.13
N ARG A 333 -4.04 15.11 14.90
CA ARG A 333 -3.47 15.95 15.98
C ARG A 333 -2.76 15.10 17.03
N SER A 334 -3.39 14.02 17.48
CA SER A 334 -2.78 13.07 18.41
C SER A 334 -1.53 12.41 17.84
N SER A 335 -1.53 12.06 16.55
CA SER A 335 -0.35 11.52 15.86
C SER A 335 0.80 12.54 15.85
N MET A 336 0.49 13.81 15.55
CA MET A 336 1.47 14.90 15.59
C MET A 336 2.11 15.02 16.97
N GLU A 337 1.30 15.05 18.04
CA GLU A 337 1.79 15.18 19.42
C GLU A 337 2.72 14.02 19.83
N MET A 338 2.46 12.81 19.32
CA MET A 338 3.26 11.63 19.63
C MET A 338 4.53 11.51 18.78
N LEU A 339 4.53 11.98 17.53
CA LEU A 339 5.62 11.78 16.56
C LEU A 339 6.55 12.99 16.42
N ALA A 340 6.02 14.23 16.57
CA ALA A 340 6.85 15.42 16.49
C ALA A 340 7.78 15.52 17.72
N PRO A 341 8.97 16.15 17.58
CA PRO A 341 9.50 16.78 16.37
C PRO A 341 10.38 15.86 15.51
N ASP A 342 10.38 14.57 15.76
CA ASP A 342 11.45 13.68 15.31
C ASP A 342 11.07 12.79 14.12
N VAL A 343 9.75 12.55 13.88
CA VAL A 343 9.26 11.65 12.81
C VAL A 343 8.16 12.33 12.01
N ILE A 344 8.18 12.18 10.70
CA ILE A 344 7.18 12.72 9.78
C ILE A 344 5.99 11.76 9.74
N GLY A 345 4.82 12.20 10.22
CA GLY A 345 3.56 11.46 10.10
C GLY A 345 2.68 12.06 9.01
N VAL A 346 2.46 11.31 7.93
CA VAL A 346 1.63 11.72 6.79
C VAL A 346 0.23 11.16 6.94
N PRO A 347 -0.82 11.98 7.10
CA PRO A 347 -2.19 11.49 7.17
C PRO A 347 -2.66 11.01 5.79
N VAL A 348 -3.20 9.80 5.72
CA VAL A 348 -3.82 9.21 4.53
C VAL A 348 -5.30 9.00 4.84
N CYS A 349 -6.14 9.95 4.43
CA CYS A 349 -7.57 9.98 4.72
C CYS A 349 -8.33 9.14 3.71
N ILE A 350 -9.02 8.09 4.13
CA ILE A 350 -9.93 7.32 3.29
C ILE A 350 -11.29 8.00 3.33
N VAL A 351 -11.83 8.35 2.15
CA VAL A 351 -13.17 8.92 1.96
C VAL A 351 -13.92 8.10 0.92
N ASP A 352 -15.22 7.92 1.12
CA ASP A 352 -16.10 7.13 0.25
C ASP A 352 -17.25 7.95 -0.34
N ASP A 353 -18.24 7.29 -0.92
CA ASP A 353 -19.39 7.93 -1.55
C ASP A 353 -20.32 8.66 -0.55
N SER A 354 -20.16 8.50 0.75
CA SER A 354 -20.91 9.24 1.77
C SER A 354 -20.41 10.67 1.98
N TRP A 355 -19.20 11.00 1.49
CA TRP A 355 -18.58 12.32 1.62
C TRP A 355 -18.93 13.20 0.42
N SER A 356 -19.49 14.38 0.69
CA SER A 356 -19.68 15.40 -0.37
C SER A 356 -18.35 16.03 -0.79
N ASP A 357 -18.34 16.70 -1.95
CA ASP A 357 -17.15 17.44 -2.41
C ASP A 357 -16.78 18.56 -1.45
N GLU A 358 -17.77 19.22 -0.86
CA GLU A 358 -17.62 20.26 0.13
C GLU A 358 -16.99 19.73 1.44
N ASP A 359 -17.44 18.54 1.91
CA ASP A 359 -16.90 17.92 3.13
C ASP A 359 -15.43 17.53 2.96
N VAL A 360 -15.06 16.93 1.82
CA VAL A 360 -13.68 16.58 1.52
C VAL A 360 -12.79 17.82 1.45
N THR A 361 -13.25 18.88 0.78
CA THR A 361 -12.51 20.15 0.67
C THR A 361 -12.38 20.84 2.04
N ALA A 362 -13.43 20.82 2.85
CA ALA A 362 -13.40 21.37 4.21
C ALA A 362 -12.43 20.59 5.11
N LEU A 363 -12.50 19.26 5.08
CA LEU A 363 -11.57 18.40 5.81
C LEU A 363 -10.11 18.67 5.41
N TYR A 364 -9.83 18.83 4.11
CA TYR A 364 -8.49 19.17 3.64
C TYR A 364 -7.95 20.43 4.33
N TRP A 365 -8.73 21.51 4.35
CA TRP A 365 -8.26 22.79 4.94
C TRP A 365 -8.09 22.72 6.45
N GLU A 366 -8.93 21.98 7.18
CA GLU A 366 -8.76 21.77 8.61
C GLU A 366 -7.54 20.89 8.91
N MET A 367 -7.34 19.81 8.16
CA MET A 367 -6.12 18.98 8.23
C MET A 367 -4.87 19.81 7.92
N ARG A 368 -4.95 20.70 6.92
CA ARG A 368 -3.83 21.55 6.52
C ARG A 368 -3.38 22.50 7.64
N LYS A 369 -4.28 22.98 8.50
CA LYS A 369 -3.92 23.77 9.68
C LYS A 369 -3.05 22.97 10.64
N ILE A 370 -3.47 21.75 10.99
CA ILE A 370 -2.69 20.84 11.83
C ILE A 370 -1.35 20.51 11.17
N SER A 371 -1.36 20.27 9.88
CA SER A 371 -0.19 19.96 9.07
C SER A 371 0.86 21.08 9.08
N ASN A 372 0.44 22.35 8.97
CA ASN A 372 1.33 23.50 9.08
C ASN A 372 1.96 23.60 10.49
N GLU A 373 1.14 23.39 11.55
CA GLU A 373 1.62 23.32 12.92
C GLU A 373 2.64 22.19 13.10
N TYR A 374 2.39 21.02 12.49
CA TYR A 374 3.28 19.89 12.53
C TYR A 374 4.63 20.22 11.89
N ALA A 375 4.64 20.74 10.66
CA ALA A 375 5.87 21.11 9.96
C ALA A 375 6.68 22.16 10.73
N ALA A 376 6.01 23.15 11.33
CA ALA A 376 6.66 24.17 12.16
C ALA A 376 7.33 23.61 13.43
N ASN A 377 6.85 22.47 13.94
CA ASN A 377 7.39 21.80 15.12
C ASN A 377 8.46 20.73 14.79
N MET A 378 8.69 20.42 13.50
CA MET A 378 9.65 19.39 13.10
C MET A 378 11.11 19.85 13.24
N ARG A 379 11.99 18.91 13.50
CA ARG A 379 13.45 19.08 13.43
C ARG A 379 13.92 18.71 12.03
N TRP A 380 14.04 19.72 11.17
CA TRP A 380 14.54 19.54 9.83
C TRP A 380 16.06 19.44 9.81
N VAL A 381 16.59 18.69 8.82
CA VAL A 381 18.02 18.64 8.56
C VAL A 381 18.39 19.90 7.78
N SER A 382 19.35 20.68 8.31
CA SER A 382 19.84 21.93 7.71
C SER A 382 20.78 21.66 6.53
#